data_c79a7e14c88b044ac648b583301a91f4
#
_entry.id   c79a7e14c88b044ac648b583301a91f4
#
_cell.length_a   1.000
_cell.length_b   1.000
_cell.length_c   1.000
_cell.angle_alpha   90.00
_cell.angle_beta   90.00
_cell.angle_gamma   90.00
#
_symmetry.space_group_name_H-M   'P 1'
#
loop_
_entity.id
_entity.type
_entity.pdbx_description
1 polymer ?
#
loop_
_entity_poly.entity_id
_entity_poly.type
_entity_poly.pdbx_seq_one_letter_code
_entity_poly.pdbx_strand_id
1 'polypeptide(L)'
;MGGKDSRGGPCGQPVETIKIEGEQGLVRNCLTFALQNPHQKMTPILIPHVPRDERIGSAFIHLFPIIHQTDSAADAVAWDFTQTLFLHPFFLAPLSVYKDSSEKPIACTGLQGRMDSYLRAICFDHVFDASCPERRDILNTYLTKSYIPVSRFMVGDGTEDRIQEVLQRIIEVQSDLSHKMRMPISYLLGELIDNISQHSGSRCGYLFCQRVRRELYIVIADRGRTIYGNYIYAKRYEDIVGVDEAAALRIANEGYSTKNSPTAENRGYGLSRSRKMIVKGLGGAYFMLSGTAFYRQEAKGVYVMNVPEVYRWNGTIILLRLPLETPKGFEFYDYVE
;
A
#
# COMPACT_ATOMS: atom_id res chain seq x y z
N MET A 1 16.82 56.77 19.72
CA MET A 1 17.86 55.92 19.13
C MET A 1 17.36 54.50 19.22
N GLY A 2 16.92 53.97 18.23
CA GLY A 2 17.22 53.22 17.04
C GLY A 2 16.58 51.85 17.24
N GLY A 3 15.57 51.42 16.68
CA GLY A 3 15.08 51.20 15.34
C GLY A 3 15.69 49.95 14.75
N LYS A 4 14.91 48.86 14.66
CA LYS A 4 15.02 47.95 13.51
C LYS A 4 13.73 47.11 13.35
N ASP A 5 13.03 47.43 12.30
CA ASP A 5 12.05 46.63 11.61
C ASP A 5 12.53 45.21 11.29
N SER A 6 11.67 44.23 11.48
CA SER A 6 11.73 43.03 10.69
C SER A 6 10.34 42.78 10.08
N ARG A 7 10.26 43.06 8.80
CA ARG A 7 9.07 42.91 7.95
C ARG A 7 8.71 41.45 7.76
N GLY A 8 7.55 41.06 8.22
CA GLY A 8 6.85 39.88 7.73
C GLY A 8 6.29 40.19 6.34
N GLY A 9 6.66 39.38 5.34
CA GLY A 9 6.08 39.41 4.01
C GLY A 9 4.64 38.86 4.02
N PRO A 10 3.74 39.37 3.18
CA PRO A 10 2.34 39.00 3.20
C PRO A 10 2.11 37.67 2.49
N CYS A 11 1.55 36.74 3.22
CA CYS A 11 0.82 35.61 2.67
C CYS A 11 -0.60 36.13 2.31
N GLY A 12 -0.82 36.41 1.05
CA GLY A 12 -2.10 36.86 0.56
C GLY A 12 -2.15 36.85 -0.95
N GLN A 13 -2.60 35.75 -1.53
CA GLN A 13 -3.22 35.76 -2.87
C GLN A 13 -4.44 34.83 -2.89
N PRO A 14 -5.49 35.18 -3.65
CA PRO A 14 -6.83 34.66 -3.46
C PRO A 14 -7.06 33.28 -4.09
N VAL A 15 -7.98 32.55 -3.48
CA VAL A 15 -8.38 31.16 -3.71
C VAL A 15 -9.25 31.01 -4.97
N GLU A 16 -8.89 31.52 -6.11
CA GLU A 16 -9.73 31.33 -7.32
C GLU A 16 -9.07 30.60 -8.52
N THR A 17 -7.82 30.17 -8.40
CA THR A 17 -7.12 29.56 -9.56
C THR A 17 -6.66 28.12 -9.35
N ILE A 18 -7.13 27.43 -8.31
CA ILE A 18 -6.63 26.07 -7.98
C ILE A 18 -7.21 24.96 -8.88
N LYS A 19 -8.20 25.25 -9.72
CA LYS A 19 -8.89 24.20 -10.52
C LYS A 19 -8.13 23.65 -11.72
N ILE A 20 -7.03 24.25 -12.17
CA ILE A 20 -6.38 23.87 -13.43
C ILE A 20 -4.89 23.59 -13.29
N GLU A 21 -4.20 24.11 -12.30
CA GLU A 21 -2.75 23.92 -12.17
C GLU A 21 -2.34 22.57 -11.51
N GLY A 22 -3.19 21.96 -10.71
CA GLY A 22 -2.93 20.64 -10.10
C GLY A 22 -2.86 19.51 -11.11
N GLU A 23 -3.67 19.51 -12.13
CA GLU A 23 -3.66 18.48 -13.18
C GLU A 23 -2.51 18.65 -14.18
N GLN A 24 -2.12 19.88 -14.47
CA GLN A 24 -1.03 20.15 -15.42
C GLN A 24 0.37 19.98 -14.81
N GLY A 25 0.53 20.15 -13.52
CA GLY A 25 1.81 19.92 -12.81
C GLY A 25 2.20 18.45 -12.74
N LEU A 26 1.22 17.57 -12.56
CA LEU A 26 1.42 16.10 -12.50
C LEU A 26 1.77 15.49 -13.87
N VAL A 27 1.23 16.03 -14.95
CA VAL A 27 1.51 15.57 -16.33
C VAL A 27 2.92 15.95 -16.78
N ARG A 28 3.52 17.00 -16.22
CA ARG A 28 4.83 17.51 -16.68
C ARG A 28 6.00 16.58 -16.37
N ASN A 29 5.98 15.80 -15.28
CA ASN A 29 7.21 15.08 -14.88
C ASN A 29 7.50 13.80 -15.68
N CYS A 30 6.53 13.03 -16.14
CA CYS A 30 6.78 11.87 -16.99
C CYS A 30 7.05 12.26 -18.45
N LEU A 31 6.29 13.21 -18.99
CA LEU A 31 6.59 13.85 -20.26
C LEU A 31 7.92 14.61 -20.19
N THR A 32 8.27 15.19 -19.04
CA THR A 32 9.51 15.97 -18.86
C THR A 32 10.74 15.07 -18.93
N PHE A 33 10.71 13.85 -18.37
CA PHE A 33 11.85 12.94 -18.46
C PHE A 33 12.07 12.44 -19.91
N ALA A 34 11.00 12.06 -20.59
CA ALA A 34 11.06 11.65 -22.00
C ALA A 34 11.38 12.82 -22.94
N LEU A 35 10.94 14.04 -22.61
CA LEU A 35 11.23 15.26 -23.39
C LEU A 35 12.62 15.83 -23.08
N GLN A 36 13.17 15.60 -21.89
CA GLN A 36 14.52 16.04 -21.52
C GLN A 36 15.61 15.15 -22.10
N ASN A 37 15.30 13.88 -22.43
CA ASN A 37 16.25 12.93 -23.01
C ASN A 37 15.65 12.18 -24.21
N PRO A 38 15.38 12.85 -25.34
CA PRO A 38 14.68 12.26 -26.49
C PRO A 38 15.48 11.11 -27.18
N HIS A 39 16.74 10.94 -26.84
CA HIS A 39 17.61 9.88 -27.39
C HIS A 39 17.90 8.75 -26.41
N GLN A 40 17.34 8.78 -25.18
CA GLN A 40 17.58 7.71 -24.23
C GLN A 40 16.81 6.45 -24.66
N LYS A 41 17.54 5.40 -24.97
CA LYS A 41 16.97 4.09 -25.26
C LYS A 41 16.28 3.55 -23.98
N MET A 42 15.00 3.25 -24.10
CA MET A 42 14.24 2.61 -23.02
C MET A 42 13.94 1.16 -23.38
N THR A 43 14.07 0.27 -22.40
CA THR A 43 13.68 -1.14 -22.58
C THR A 43 12.16 -1.26 -22.40
N PRO A 44 11.41 -1.68 -23.43
CA PRO A 44 9.96 -1.85 -23.30
C PRO A 44 9.64 -3.13 -22.51
N ILE A 45 8.72 -3.04 -21.57
CA ILE A 45 8.18 -4.17 -20.81
C ILE A 45 6.66 -4.13 -20.92
N LEU A 46 6.08 -5.16 -21.52
CA LEU A 46 4.63 -5.25 -21.70
C LEU A 46 3.94 -5.48 -20.36
N ILE A 47 2.95 -4.64 -20.06
CA ILE A 47 2.06 -4.82 -18.89
C ILE A 47 0.86 -5.66 -19.34
N PRO A 48 0.67 -6.85 -18.77
CA PRO A 48 -0.37 -7.75 -19.21
C PRO A 48 -1.75 -7.28 -18.75
N HIS A 49 -2.79 -7.78 -19.38
CA HIS A 49 -4.13 -7.74 -18.83
C HIS A 49 -4.19 -8.67 -17.61
N VAL A 50 -4.49 -8.13 -16.44
CA VAL A 50 -4.63 -8.92 -15.19
C VAL A 50 -6.09 -8.95 -14.77
N PRO A 51 -6.83 -9.99 -15.15
CA PRO A 51 -8.24 -10.11 -14.84
C PRO A 51 -8.49 -10.31 -13.35
N ARG A 52 -9.73 -10.17 -12.94
CA ARG A 52 -10.15 -10.51 -11.59
C ARG A 52 -9.98 -12.03 -11.39
N ASP A 53 -9.22 -12.40 -10.37
CA ASP A 53 -9.13 -13.76 -9.87
C ASP A 53 -9.68 -13.80 -8.43
N GLU A 54 -10.40 -14.83 -8.08
CA GLU A 54 -10.95 -15.01 -6.73
C GLU A 54 -9.86 -15.35 -5.71
N ARG A 55 -8.69 -15.85 -6.17
CA ARG A 55 -7.59 -16.21 -5.30
C ARG A 55 -6.76 -14.97 -4.93
N ILE A 56 -6.77 -14.60 -3.67
CA ILE A 56 -5.88 -13.54 -3.18
C ILE A 56 -4.41 -13.92 -3.43
N GLY A 57 -3.65 -12.99 -3.95
CA GLY A 57 -2.22 -13.18 -4.26
C GLY A 57 -1.92 -13.70 -5.67
N SER A 58 -2.92 -14.16 -6.45
CA SER A 58 -2.70 -14.63 -7.83
C SER A 58 -2.11 -13.56 -8.76
N ALA A 59 -2.40 -12.29 -8.49
CA ALA A 59 -1.86 -11.16 -9.23
C ALA A 59 -0.32 -11.11 -9.25
N PHE A 60 0.35 -11.70 -8.26
CA PHE A 60 1.81 -11.72 -8.15
C PHE A 60 2.50 -12.57 -9.23
N ILE A 61 1.79 -13.53 -9.84
CA ILE A 61 2.28 -14.29 -11.00
C ILE A 61 2.63 -13.34 -12.15
N HIS A 62 1.88 -12.26 -12.28
CA HIS A 62 2.12 -11.23 -13.30
C HIS A 62 3.05 -10.12 -12.82
N LEU A 63 3.02 -9.80 -11.52
CA LEU A 63 3.80 -8.72 -10.95
C LEU A 63 5.30 -9.02 -10.93
N PHE A 64 5.70 -10.18 -10.43
CA PHE A 64 7.11 -10.53 -10.27
C PHE A 64 7.92 -10.54 -11.57
N PRO A 65 7.42 -11.08 -12.70
CA PRO A 65 8.15 -11.01 -13.96
C PRO A 65 8.42 -9.57 -14.41
N ILE A 66 7.49 -8.63 -14.18
CA ILE A 66 7.65 -7.24 -14.56
C ILE A 66 8.71 -6.57 -13.67
N ILE A 67 8.64 -6.79 -12.36
CA ILE A 67 9.66 -6.27 -11.43
C ILE A 67 11.04 -6.82 -11.82
N HIS A 68 11.16 -8.14 -12.01
CA HIS A 68 12.42 -8.76 -12.37
C HIS A 68 12.98 -8.25 -13.70
N GLN A 69 12.14 -8.09 -14.74
CA GLN A 69 12.56 -7.51 -16.01
C GLN A 69 12.99 -6.05 -15.85
N THR A 70 12.27 -5.29 -15.01
CA THR A 70 12.60 -3.91 -14.72
C THR A 70 13.95 -3.80 -14.02
N ASP A 71 14.20 -4.62 -12.98
CA ASP A 71 15.46 -4.62 -12.24
C ASP A 71 16.64 -5.06 -13.13
N SER A 72 16.42 -6.04 -14.00
CA SER A 72 17.44 -6.60 -14.90
C SER A 72 17.78 -5.71 -16.09
N ALA A 73 16.94 -4.75 -16.45
CA ALA A 73 17.21 -3.82 -17.54
C ALA A 73 18.41 -2.93 -17.22
N ALA A 74 19.33 -2.74 -18.18
CA ALA A 74 20.50 -1.88 -18.00
C ALA A 74 20.13 -0.39 -17.98
N ASP A 75 19.12 -0.01 -18.75
CA ASP A 75 18.70 1.38 -18.98
C ASP A 75 17.33 1.69 -18.35
N ALA A 76 16.84 2.90 -18.58
CA ALA A 76 15.48 3.29 -18.27
C ALA A 76 14.47 2.34 -18.93
N VAL A 77 13.30 2.18 -18.31
CA VAL A 77 12.28 1.22 -18.72
C VAL A 77 11.00 1.93 -19.15
N ALA A 78 10.38 1.43 -20.19
CA ALA A 78 9.03 1.84 -20.61
C ALA A 78 8.05 0.70 -20.34
N TRP A 79 7.16 0.88 -19.36
CA TRP A 79 6.03 -0.02 -19.15
C TRP A 79 4.95 0.26 -20.18
N ASP A 80 4.73 -0.71 -21.06
CA ASP A 80 3.81 -0.60 -22.19
C ASP A 80 2.43 -1.18 -21.84
N PHE A 81 1.43 -0.31 -21.79
CA PHE A 81 0.04 -0.64 -21.46
C PHE A 81 -0.86 -0.83 -22.70
N THR A 82 -0.30 -0.89 -23.91
CA THR A 82 -1.09 -0.97 -25.14
C THR A 82 -2.08 -2.14 -25.16
N GLN A 83 -1.75 -3.25 -24.51
CA GLN A 83 -2.60 -4.45 -24.45
C GLN A 83 -3.37 -4.58 -23.12
N THR A 84 -3.28 -3.59 -22.25
CA THR A 84 -3.86 -3.65 -20.91
C THR A 84 -5.30 -3.12 -20.93
N LEU A 85 -6.27 -3.99 -20.74
CA LEU A 85 -7.68 -3.62 -20.67
C LEU A 85 -8.18 -3.44 -19.22
N PHE A 86 -7.59 -4.16 -18.29
CA PHE A 86 -7.94 -4.13 -16.87
C PHE A 86 -6.74 -4.53 -16.02
N LEU A 87 -6.62 -3.91 -14.85
CA LEU A 87 -5.63 -4.26 -13.84
C LEU A 87 -6.35 -4.54 -12.51
N HIS A 88 -6.08 -5.71 -11.95
CA HIS A 88 -6.59 -6.06 -10.64
C HIS A 88 -5.98 -5.15 -9.56
N PRO A 89 -6.74 -4.67 -8.54
CA PRO A 89 -6.23 -3.83 -7.45
C PRO A 89 -4.95 -4.36 -6.79
N PHE A 90 -4.88 -5.68 -6.58
CA PHE A 90 -3.72 -6.34 -5.96
C PHE A 90 -2.49 -6.50 -6.88
N PHE A 91 -2.60 -6.20 -8.14
CA PHE A 91 -1.49 -6.06 -9.05
C PHE A 91 -1.06 -4.60 -9.17
N LEU A 92 -2.04 -3.75 -9.39
CA LEU A 92 -1.85 -2.34 -9.69
C LEU A 92 -1.19 -1.57 -8.54
N ALA A 93 -1.66 -1.75 -7.30
CA ALA A 93 -1.12 -1.00 -6.17
C ALA A 93 0.34 -1.40 -5.85
N PRO A 94 0.72 -2.69 -5.75
CA PRO A 94 2.13 -3.07 -5.60
C PRO A 94 3.01 -2.60 -6.75
N LEU A 95 2.53 -2.62 -7.99
CA LEU A 95 3.28 -2.12 -9.15
C LEU A 95 3.54 -0.62 -9.04
N SER A 96 2.54 0.16 -8.61
CA SER A 96 2.67 1.60 -8.37
C SER A 96 3.65 1.91 -7.23
N VAL A 97 3.58 1.15 -6.12
CA VAL A 97 4.52 1.26 -5.00
C VAL A 97 5.95 0.95 -5.44
N TYR A 98 6.13 -0.10 -6.23
CA TYR A 98 7.44 -0.44 -6.77
C TYR A 98 8.00 0.70 -7.64
N LYS A 99 7.17 1.27 -8.53
CA LYS A 99 7.56 2.39 -9.38
C LYS A 99 7.99 3.63 -8.57
N ASP A 100 7.18 4.02 -7.56
CA ASP A 100 7.47 5.18 -6.71
C ASP A 100 8.76 5.02 -5.89
N SER A 101 9.07 3.79 -5.49
CA SER A 101 10.24 3.47 -4.67
C SER A 101 11.49 3.06 -5.47
N SER A 102 11.39 2.94 -6.80
CA SER A 102 12.49 2.55 -7.66
C SER A 102 13.40 3.75 -7.97
N GLU A 103 14.69 3.53 -7.89
CA GLU A 103 15.69 4.52 -8.35
C GLU A 103 15.78 4.54 -9.89
N LYS A 104 15.32 3.49 -10.54
CA LYS A 104 15.34 3.38 -12.00
C LYS A 104 14.22 4.21 -12.62
N PRO A 105 14.49 5.02 -13.65
CA PRO A 105 13.45 5.74 -14.36
C PRO A 105 12.50 4.77 -15.10
N ILE A 106 11.23 4.86 -14.78
CA ILE A 106 10.17 4.04 -15.36
C ILE A 106 9.10 4.95 -15.96
N ALA A 107 8.96 4.92 -17.28
CA ALA A 107 7.91 5.64 -18.00
C ALA A 107 6.70 4.72 -18.26
N CYS A 108 5.49 5.26 -18.22
CA CYS A 108 4.29 4.54 -18.64
C CYS A 108 3.91 4.98 -20.06
N THR A 109 3.79 4.01 -20.97
CA THR A 109 3.49 4.25 -22.39
C THR A 109 2.26 3.44 -22.82
N GLY A 110 1.68 3.78 -23.98
CA GLY A 110 0.53 3.04 -24.52
C GLY A 110 -0.78 3.25 -23.74
N LEU A 111 -0.83 4.22 -22.82
CA LEU A 111 -2.02 4.54 -22.05
C LEU A 111 -3.06 5.23 -22.93
N GLN A 112 -4.27 4.68 -22.99
CA GLN A 112 -5.36 5.21 -23.80
C GLN A 112 -6.72 5.11 -23.11
N GLY A 113 -7.61 6.04 -23.43
CA GLY A 113 -9.02 5.99 -23.08
C GLY A 113 -9.30 5.82 -21.58
N ARG A 114 -10.10 4.80 -21.26
CA ARG A 114 -10.52 4.55 -19.87
C ARG A 114 -9.38 4.13 -18.95
N MET A 115 -8.37 3.42 -19.48
CA MET A 115 -7.22 2.98 -18.70
C MET A 115 -6.39 4.18 -18.24
N ASP A 116 -6.06 5.09 -19.16
CA ASP A 116 -5.32 6.31 -18.82
C ASP A 116 -6.08 7.14 -17.76
N SER A 117 -7.37 7.38 -17.99
CA SER A 117 -8.21 8.11 -17.03
C SER A 117 -8.25 7.45 -15.65
N TYR A 118 -8.33 6.11 -15.60
CA TYR A 118 -8.36 5.36 -14.36
C TYR A 118 -7.02 5.44 -13.62
N LEU A 119 -5.90 5.19 -14.31
CA LEU A 119 -4.57 5.22 -13.68
C LEU A 119 -4.19 6.60 -13.17
N ARG A 120 -4.59 7.66 -13.87
CA ARG A 120 -4.46 9.05 -13.37
C ARG A 120 -5.29 9.28 -12.11
N ALA A 121 -6.55 8.85 -12.13
CA ALA A 121 -7.47 9.06 -11.02
C ALA A 121 -7.02 8.37 -9.73
N ILE A 122 -6.34 7.24 -9.82
CA ILE A 122 -5.78 6.52 -8.66
C ILE A 122 -4.34 6.89 -8.34
N CYS A 123 -3.78 7.88 -9.01
CA CYS A 123 -2.39 8.33 -8.82
C CYS A 123 -1.33 7.23 -9.04
N PHE A 124 -1.56 6.36 -10.04
CA PHE A 124 -0.68 5.23 -10.31
C PHE A 124 0.74 5.65 -10.66
N ASP A 125 0.87 6.63 -11.54
CA ASP A 125 2.17 7.09 -12.06
C ASP A 125 2.93 7.95 -11.06
N HIS A 126 2.20 8.73 -10.29
CA HIS A 126 2.70 9.62 -9.24
C HIS A 126 1.88 9.42 -7.97
N VAL A 127 2.41 8.62 -7.08
CA VAL A 127 1.76 8.29 -5.81
C VAL A 127 1.38 9.55 -5.06
N PHE A 128 0.17 9.56 -4.52
CA PHE A 128 -0.36 10.70 -3.77
C PHE A 128 0.41 10.85 -2.45
N ASP A 129 1.07 11.98 -2.25
CA ASP A 129 1.78 12.28 -1.00
C ASP A 129 0.80 12.82 0.04
N ALA A 130 0.39 11.94 0.95
CA ALA A 130 -0.53 12.26 2.03
C ALA A 130 0.14 12.92 3.24
N SER A 131 1.48 13.01 3.27
CA SER A 131 2.22 13.65 4.37
C SER A 131 2.08 15.16 4.35
N CYS A 132 1.86 15.74 3.17
CA CYS A 132 1.69 17.18 3.00
C CYS A 132 0.33 17.63 3.56
N PRO A 133 0.29 18.54 4.56
CA PRO A 133 -0.97 18.98 5.16
C PRO A 133 -1.97 19.53 4.14
N GLU A 134 -1.50 20.32 3.18
CA GLU A 134 -2.33 20.94 2.14
C GLU A 134 -2.97 19.90 1.23
N ARG A 135 -2.30 18.77 1.01
CA ARG A 135 -2.80 17.66 0.19
C ARG A 135 -3.80 16.78 0.94
N ARG A 136 -3.76 16.74 2.27
CA ARG A 136 -4.74 15.95 3.05
C ARG A 136 -6.17 16.39 2.80
N ASP A 137 -6.40 17.67 2.63
CA ASP A 137 -7.73 18.19 2.32
C ASP A 137 -8.23 17.71 0.94
N ILE A 138 -7.29 17.49 0.01
CA ILE A 138 -7.62 16.93 -1.31
C ILE A 138 -8.15 15.49 -1.17
N LEU A 139 -7.69 14.70 -0.19
CA LEU A 139 -8.22 13.37 0.06
C LEU A 139 -9.73 13.37 0.34
N ASN A 140 -10.28 14.45 0.90
CA ASN A 140 -11.72 14.57 1.10
C ASN A 140 -12.51 14.55 -0.23
N THR A 141 -11.89 14.91 -1.35
CA THR A 141 -12.54 14.82 -2.67
C THR A 141 -12.82 13.36 -3.09
N TYR A 142 -12.13 12.40 -2.45
CA TYR A 142 -12.34 10.98 -2.70
C TYR A 142 -13.51 10.39 -1.91
N LEU A 143 -14.13 11.12 -0.99
CA LEU A 143 -15.29 10.64 -0.21
C LEU A 143 -16.42 10.10 -1.09
N THR A 144 -16.62 10.66 -2.28
CA THR A 144 -17.68 10.25 -3.23
C THR A 144 -17.21 9.26 -4.29
N LYS A 145 -15.96 8.80 -4.22
CA LYS A 145 -15.40 7.83 -5.17
C LYS A 145 -15.56 6.41 -4.61
N SER A 146 -15.14 5.41 -5.38
CA SER A 146 -15.08 4.00 -4.93
C SER A 146 -13.66 3.52 -4.68
N TYR A 147 -12.71 4.44 -4.51
CA TYR A 147 -11.30 4.15 -4.27
C TYR A 147 -10.64 5.29 -3.47
N ILE A 148 -9.57 4.92 -2.76
CA ILE A 148 -8.55 5.84 -2.26
C ILE A 148 -7.37 5.70 -3.20
N PRO A 149 -6.75 6.78 -3.70
CA PRO A 149 -5.60 6.68 -4.60
C PRO A 149 -4.44 5.96 -3.95
N VAL A 150 -3.48 5.48 -4.73
CA VAL A 150 -2.22 4.99 -4.15
C VAL A 150 -1.56 6.14 -3.42
N SER A 151 -1.53 6.05 -2.11
CA SER A 151 -1.11 7.13 -1.21
C SER A 151 0.14 6.71 -0.44
N ARG A 152 1.12 7.60 -0.40
CA ARG A 152 2.30 7.48 0.46
C ARG A 152 2.11 8.37 1.70
N PHE A 153 2.50 7.87 2.85
CA PHE A 153 2.50 8.59 4.12
C PHE A 153 3.82 8.40 4.87
N MET A 154 4.27 9.42 5.56
CA MET A 154 5.44 9.33 6.43
C MET A 154 5.08 8.63 7.73
N VAL A 155 6.06 7.98 8.38
CA VAL A 155 5.90 7.32 9.67
C VAL A 155 6.94 7.83 10.66
N GLY A 156 6.57 7.85 11.95
CA GLY A 156 7.45 8.26 13.04
C GLY A 156 7.53 9.77 13.27
N ASP A 157 6.70 10.57 12.61
CA ASP A 157 6.59 12.02 12.82
C ASP A 157 5.25 12.44 13.45
N GLY A 158 4.40 11.46 13.81
CA GLY A 158 3.07 11.67 14.38
C GLY A 158 2.01 12.09 13.35
N THR A 159 2.29 11.96 12.05
CA THR A 159 1.30 12.21 11.00
C THR A 159 0.46 10.99 10.69
N GLU A 160 0.93 9.79 11.07
CA GLU A 160 0.27 8.52 10.79
C GLU A 160 -1.15 8.44 11.38
N ASP A 161 -1.38 8.93 12.60
CA ASP A 161 -2.70 8.92 13.24
C ASP A 161 -3.71 9.74 12.44
N ARG A 162 -3.30 10.93 11.97
CA ARG A 162 -4.16 11.80 11.16
C ARG A 162 -4.47 11.22 9.80
N ILE A 163 -3.52 10.52 9.21
CA ILE A 163 -3.72 9.82 7.93
C ILE A 163 -4.68 8.67 8.13
N GLN A 164 -4.51 7.89 9.19
CA GLN A 164 -5.42 6.81 9.56
C GLN A 164 -6.86 7.33 9.68
N GLU A 165 -7.07 8.42 10.41
CA GLU A 165 -8.37 9.04 10.59
C GLU A 165 -9.04 9.45 9.27
N VAL A 166 -8.30 10.12 8.39
CA VAL A 166 -8.80 10.56 7.07
C VAL A 166 -9.14 9.35 6.19
N LEU A 167 -8.25 8.37 6.13
CA LEU A 167 -8.44 7.17 5.31
C LEU A 167 -9.63 6.34 5.82
N GLN A 168 -9.73 6.16 7.13
CA GLN A 168 -10.86 5.49 7.76
C GLN A 168 -12.19 6.17 7.39
N ARG A 169 -12.27 7.48 7.55
CA ARG A 169 -13.47 8.26 7.19
C ARG A 169 -13.85 8.08 5.72
N ILE A 170 -12.87 8.11 4.81
CA ILE A 170 -13.13 7.93 3.38
C ILE A 170 -13.65 6.52 3.12
N ILE A 171 -13.05 5.49 3.71
CA ILE A 171 -13.49 4.09 3.55
C ILE A 171 -14.92 3.92 4.08
N GLU A 172 -15.23 4.47 5.25
CA GLU A 172 -16.56 4.40 5.86
C GLU A 172 -17.64 5.00 4.95
N VAL A 173 -17.40 6.20 4.42
CA VAL A 173 -18.34 6.91 3.55
C VAL A 173 -18.49 6.23 2.19
N GLN A 174 -17.37 5.90 1.54
CA GLN A 174 -17.38 5.27 0.21
C GLN A 174 -18.06 3.91 0.19
N SER A 175 -17.87 3.15 1.26
CA SER A 175 -18.32 1.76 1.32
C SER A 175 -19.72 1.62 1.91
N ASP A 176 -20.32 2.71 2.39
CA ASP A 176 -21.59 2.67 3.15
C ASP A 176 -21.54 1.57 4.22
N LEU A 177 -20.41 1.55 4.96
CA LEU A 177 -20.13 0.50 5.92
C LEU A 177 -21.18 0.49 7.02
N SER A 178 -21.67 -0.70 7.32
CA SER A 178 -22.51 -0.90 8.52
C SER A 178 -21.74 -0.42 9.75
N HIS A 179 -22.46 0.07 10.75
CA HIS A 179 -21.87 0.52 12.01
C HIS A 179 -20.93 -0.55 12.64
N LYS A 180 -21.26 -1.84 12.46
CA LYS A 180 -20.45 -2.98 12.95
C LYS A 180 -19.10 -3.13 12.24
N MET A 181 -18.90 -2.57 11.02
CA MET A 181 -17.65 -2.65 10.28
C MET A 181 -16.67 -1.51 10.60
N ARG A 182 -17.13 -0.43 11.21
CA ARG A 182 -16.28 0.73 11.48
C ARG A 182 -15.13 0.42 12.42
N MET A 183 -15.44 -0.17 13.60
CA MET A 183 -14.40 -0.55 14.56
C MET A 183 -13.39 -1.57 13.99
N PRO A 184 -13.83 -2.67 13.35
CA PRO A 184 -12.92 -3.56 12.65
C PRO A 184 -11.96 -2.88 11.67
N ILE A 185 -12.46 -1.98 10.83
CA ILE A 185 -11.62 -1.27 9.85
C ILE A 185 -10.66 -0.32 10.55
N SER A 186 -11.11 0.44 11.56
CA SER A 186 -10.26 1.33 12.33
C SER A 186 -9.12 0.57 13.01
N TYR A 187 -9.44 -0.49 13.73
CA TYR A 187 -8.47 -1.35 14.40
C TYR A 187 -7.45 -1.92 13.40
N LEU A 188 -7.96 -2.45 12.28
CA LEU A 188 -7.12 -3.03 11.24
C LEU A 188 -6.14 -2.03 10.65
N LEU A 189 -6.60 -0.84 10.28
CA LEU A 189 -5.74 0.21 9.72
C LEU A 189 -4.68 0.65 10.75
N GLY A 190 -5.07 0.85 12.00
CA GLY A 190 -4.14 1.19 13.08
C GLY A 190 -3.03 0.16 13.22
N GLU A 191 -3.38 -1.11 13.39
CA GLU A 191 -2.40 -2.19 13.55
C GLU A 191 -1.44 -2.31 12.36
N LEU A 192 -1.93 -2.11 11.13
CA LEU A 192 -1.11 -2.23 9.94
C LEU A 192 -0.18 -1.04 9.74
N ILE A 193 -0.64 0.18 10.03
CA ILE A 193 0.17 1.40 9.99
C ILE A 193 1.24 1.35 11.09
N ASP A 194 0.86 0.97 12.30
CA ASP A 194 1.77 0.80 13.44
C ASP A 194 2.87 -0.23 13.16
N ASN A 195 2.54 -1.32 12.46
CA ASN A 195 3.56 -2.30 12.08
C ASN A 195 4.61 -1.71 11.14
N ILE A 196 4.22 -0.85 10.22
CA ILE A 196 5.18 -0.15 9.36
C ILE A 196 6.04 0.79 10.22
N SER A 197 5.43 1.61 11.06
CA SER A 197 6.13 2.58 11.91
C SER A 197 7.15 1.92 12.85
N GLN A 198 6.76 0.81 13.49
CA GLN A 198 7.55 0.20 14.55
C GLN A 198 8.57 -0.84 14.05
N HIS A 199 8.32 -1.48 12.93
CA HIS A 199 9.08 -2.66 12.51
C HIS A 199 9.78 -2.52 11.17
N SER A 200 9.23 -1.79 10.20
CA SER A 200 9.80 -1.78 8.85
C SER A 200 11.15 -1.07 8.74
N GLY A 201 11.43 -0.10 9.62
CA GLY A 201 12.56 0.81 9.44
C GLY A 201 12.46 1.67 8.18
N SER A 202 11.34 1.65 7.49
CA SER A 202 11.02 2.55 6.39
C SER A 202 10.64 3.92 6.93
N ARG A 203 10.90 4.96 6.14
CA ARG A 203 10.43 6.32 6.44
C ARG A 203 9.00 6.56 6.00
N CYS A 204 8.47 5.70 5.15
CA CYS A 204 7.13 5.85 4.61
C CYS A 204 6.44 4.49 4.43
N GLY A 205 5.11 4.54 4.51
CA GLY A 205 4.22 3.47 4.11
C GLY A 205 3.35 3.89 2.94
N TYR A 206 2.68 2.92 2.35
CA TYR A 206 1.77 3.10 1.23
C TYR A 206 0.42 2.46 1.54
N LEU A 207 -0.64 3.10 1.09
CA LEU A 207 -2.00 2.56 1.19
C LEU A 207 -2.73 2.79 -0.13
N PHE A 208 -3.47 1.78 -0.53
CA PHE A 208 -4.47 1.85 -1.60
C PHE A 208 -5.73 1.13 -1.15
N CYS A 209 -6.89 1.67 -1.49
CA CYS A 209 -8.15 1.02 -1.20
C CYS A 209 -9.10 1.17 -2.39
N GLN A 210 -9.86 0.11 -2.69
CA GLN A 210 -10.87 0.15 -3.73
C GLN A 210 -12.06 -0.72 -3.38
N ARG A 211 -13.25 -0.15 -3.50
CA ARG A 211 -14.51 -0.90 -3.46
C ARG A 211 -14.81 -1.44 -4.85
N VAL A 212 -15.02 -2.74 -4.95
CA VAL A 212 -15.45 -3.41 -6.18
C VAL A 212 -16.69 -4.24 -5.86
N ARG A 213 -17.84 -3.82 -6.33
CA ARG A 213 -19.14 -4.45 -6.00
C ARG A 213 -19.38 -4.45 -4.48
N ARG A 214 -19.43 -5.64 -3.86
CA ARG A 214 -19.67 -5.85 -2.42
C ARG A 214 -18.40 -6.19 -1.64
N GLU A 215 -17.25 -5.92 -2.20
CA GLU A 215 -15.96 -6.20 -1.58
C GLU A 215 -15.10 -4.94 -1.50
N LEU A 216 -14.35 -4.85 -0.44
CA LEU A 216 -13.33 -3.85 -0.20
C LEU A 216 -11.96 -4.51 -0.35
N TYR A 217 -11.14 -3.95 -1.24
CA TYR A 217 -9.75 -4.33 -1.45
C TYR A 217 -8.87 -3.29 -0.79
N ILE A 218 -8.03 -3.71 0.14
CA ILE A 218 -7.05 -2.85 0.81
C ILE A 218 -5.66 -3.40 0.53
N VAL A 219 -4.74 -2.52 0.15
CA VAL A 219 -3.31 -2.80 0.02
C VAL A 219 -2.58 -1.86 0.95
N ILE A 220 -1.76 -2.42 1.83
CA ILE A 220 -0.80 -1.67 2.64
C ILE A 220 0.57 -2.23 2.35
N ALA A 221 1.56 -1.36 2.15
CA ALA A 221 2.91 -1.78 1.81
C ALA A 221 3.97 -0.85 2.39
N ASP A 222 5.16 -1.40 2.59
CA ASP A 222 6.39 -0.66 2.83
C ASP A 222 7.54 -1.21 1.97
N ARG A 223 8.64 -0.46 1.93
CA ARG A 223 9.88 -0.83 1.25
C ARG A 223 11.07 -0.85 2.22
N GLY A 224 10.78 -1.15 3.47
CA GLY A 224 11.78 -1.26 4.54
C GLY A 224 12.34 -2.67 4.71
N ARG A 225 12.59 -3.02 5.97
CA ARG A 225 13.03 -4.36 6.35
C ARG A 225 11.92 -5.37 6.13
N THR A 226 12.29 -6.56 5.68
CA THR A 226 11.36 -7.69 5.64
C THR A 226 11.01 -8.16 7.05
N ILE A 227 9.96 -8.92 7.21
CA ILE A 227 9.60 -9.56 8.49
C ILE A 227 10.77 -10.39 9.02
N TYR A 228 11.38 -11.22 8.16
CA TYR A 228 12.59 -11.97 8.52
C TYR A 228 13.73 -11.04 8.94
N GLY A 229 14.03 -10.02 8.12
CA GLY A 229 15.08 -9.05 8.43
C GLY A 229 14.86 -8.32 9.76
N ASN A 230 13.60 -8.13 10.16
CA ASN A 230 13.28 -7.53 11.44
C ASN A 230 13.54 -8.46 12.63
N TYR A 231 13.29 -9.78 12.50
CA TYR A 231 13.67 -10.76 13.53
C TYR A 231 15.18 -10.83 13.73
N ILE A 232 15.95 -10.86 12.63
CA ILE A 232 17.41 -10.84 12.67
C ILE A 232 17.94 -9.54 13.30
N TYR A 233 17.40 -8.38 12.87
CA TYR A 233 17.79 -7.08 13.44
C TYR A 233 17.50 -7.00 14.96
N ALA A 234 16.37 -7.51 15.41
CA ALA A 234 15.95 -7.50 16.80
C ALA A 234 16.65 -8.61 17.64
N LYS A 235 17.37 -9.53 17.01
CA LYS A 235 17.98 -10.70 17.64
C LYS A 235 16.98 -11.53 18.44
N ARG A 236 15.81 -11.78 17.85
CA ARG A 236 14.72 -12.54 18.50
C ARG A 236 14.27 -13.70 17.66
N TYR A 237 14.00 -14.80 18.31
CA TYR A 237 13.50 -16.04 17.68
C TYR A 237 14.39 -16.57 16.55
N GLU A 238 15.70 -16.26 16.58
CA GLU A 238 16.65 -16.67 15.56
C GLU A 238 16.72 -18.21 15.44
N ASP A 239 16.57 -18.90 16.55
CA ASP A 239 16.49 -20.36 16.65
C ASP A 239 15.24 -20.96 15.97
N ILE A 240 14.15 -20.18 15.91
CA ILE A 240 12.88 -20.59 15.27
C ILE A 240 12.86 -20.22 13.80
N VAL A 241 13.29 -19.00 13.45
CA VAL A 241 13.25 -18.53 12.06
C VAL A 241 14.40 -19.11 11.22
N GLY A 242 15.56 -19.40 11.85
CA GLY A 242 16.73 -19.91 11.15
C GLY A 242 17.10 -19.04 9.95
N VAL A 243 17.12 -19.65 8.76
CA VAL A 243 17.34 -18.98 7.47
C VAL A 243 16.08 -18.99 6.60
N ASP A 244 14.92 -19.32 7.16
CA ASP A 244 13.67 -19.52 6.43
C ASP A 244 12.74 -18.31 6.59
N GLU A 245 12.60 -17.51 5.53
CA GLU A 245 11.68 -16.35 5.52
C GLU A 245 10.20 -16.78 5.66
N ALA A 246 9.84 -17.99 5.18
CA ALA A 246 8.48 -18.51 5.37
C ALA A 246 8.21 -18.88 6.84
N ALA A 247 9.21 -19.38 7.57
CA ALA A 247 9.11 -19.60 9.01
C ALA A 247 8.89 -18.27 9.74
N ALA A 248 9.62 -17.21 9.38
CA ALA A 248 9.45 -15.88 9.94
C ALA A 248 8.02 -15.35 9.72
N LEU A 249 7.47 -15.49 8.51
CA LEU A 249 6.09 -15.07 8.25
C LEU A 249 5.07 -15.88 9.05
N ARG A 250 5.31 -17.17 9.23
CA ARG A 250 4.42 -18.04 10.02
C ARG A 250 4.35 -17.55 11.46
N ILE A 251 5.49 -17.41 12.14
CA ILE A 251 5.51 -17.01 13.55
C ILE A 251 5.02 -15.59 13.75
N ALA A 252 5.28 -14.64 12.83
CA ALA A 252 4.71 -13.30 12.90
C ALA A 252 3.18 -13.32 12.89
N ASN A 253 2.59 -14.17 12.05
CA ASN A 253 1.14 -14.36 11.98
C ASN A 253 0.59 -15.20 13.16
N GLU A 254 1.42 -15.88 13.94
CA GLU A 254 1.07 -16.56 15.18
C GLU A 254 1.15 -15.64 16.42
N GLY A 255 1.71 -14.43 16.26
CA GLY A 255 1.77 -13.41 17.31
C GLY A 255 3.12 -13.26 17.99
N TYR A 256 4.18 -13.86 17.44
CA TYR A 256 5.53 -13.65 17.93
C TYR A 256 6.05 -12.28 17.49
N SER A 257 6.21 -11.37 18.44
CA SER A 257 6.58 -9.98 18.17
C SER A 257 8.03 -9.68 18.50
N THR A 258 8.62 -8.79 17.72
CA THR A 258 9.94 -8.20 18.00
C THR A 258 9.88 -6.99 18.93
N LYS A 259 8.70 -6.57 19.39
CA LYS A 259 8.53 -5.43 20.32
C LYS A 259 9.17 -5.72 21.69
N ASN A 260 9.94 -4.76 22.20
CA ASN A 260 10.52 -4.78 23.54
C ASN A 260 9.57 -4.10 24.55
N SER A 261 8.36 -4.57 24.74
CA SER A 261 7.49 -4.00 25.75
C SER A 261 7.30 -4.93 26.94
N PRO A 262 7.52 -4.45 28.18
CA PRO A 262 7.26 -5.23 29.39
C PRO A 262 5.77 -5.36 29.74
N THR A 263 4.89 -4.60 29.06
CA THR A 263 3.44 -4.62 29.34
C THR A 263 2.72 -5.69 28.54
N ALA A 264 1.77 -6.38 29.18
CA ALA A 264 0.98 -7.46 28.58
C ALA A 264 0.17 -7.00 27.34
N GLU A 265 -0.10 -5.71 27.22
CA GLU A 265 -0.88 -5.09 26.14
C GLU A 265 -0.15 -5.05 24.78
N ASN A 266 1.17 -5.24 24.76
CA ASN A 266 1.99 -5.12 23.56
C ASN A 266 2.60 -6.45 23.09
N ARG A 267 1.92 -7.58 23.28
CA ARG A 267 2.46 -8.93 22.97
C ARG A 267 2.49 -9.31 21.49
N GLY A 268 2.35 -8.36 20.55
CA GLY A 268 2.48 -8.66 19.11
C GLY A 268 1.29 -9.40 18.50
N TYR A 269 0.16 -9.42 19.19
CA TYR A 269 -1.04 -10.09 18.68
C TYR A 269 -1.76 -9.32 17.55
N GLY A 270 -1.34 -8.08 17.19
CA GLY A 270 -2.02 -7.25 16.22
C GLY A 270 -2.22 -7.92 14.87
N LEU A 271 -1.16 -8.42 14.25
CA LEU A 271 -1.26 -9.16 12.98
C LEU A 271 -2.12 -10.44 13.13
N SER A 272 -1.90 -11.21 14.19
CA SER A 272 -2.64 -12.45 14.44
C SER A 272 -4.13 -12.19 14.66
N ARG A 273 -4.47 -11.19 15.46
CA ARG A 273 -5.86 -10.77 15.74
C ARG A 273 -6.52 -10.22 14.47
N SER A 274 -5.86 -9.28 13.78
CA SER A 274 -6.34 -8.73 12.52
C SER A 274 -6.64 -9.82 11.49
N ARG A 275 -5.72 -10.75 11.30
CA ARG A 275 -5.88 -11.88 10.38
C ARG A 275 -7.06 -12.79 10.80
N LYS A 276 -7.17 -13.15 12.08
CA LYS A 276 -8.29 -13.96 12.58
C LYS A 276 -9.62 -13.26 12.35
N MET A 277 -9.68 -11.96 12.67
CA MET A 277 -10.87 -11.14 12.47
C MET A 277 -11.27 -11.10 10.99
N ILE A 278 -10.32 -10.83 10.09
CA ILE A 278 -10.57 -10.76 8.65
C ILE A 278 -11.12 -12.07 8.12
N VAL A 279 -10.44 -13.20 8.40
CA VAL A 279 -10.76 -14.47 7.75
C VAL A 279 -11.88 -15.21 8.47
N LYS A 280 -11.80 -15.35 9.80
CA LYS A 280 -12.79 -16.11 10.57
C LYS A 280 -14.01 -15.28 10.93
N GLY A 281 -13.79 -13.99 11.28
CA GLY A 281 -14.86 -13.10 11.68
C GLY A 281 -15.65 -12.55 10.51
N LEU A 282 -14.97 -11.97 9.55
CA LEU A 282 -15.58 -11.25 8.44
C LEU A 282 -15.74 -12.10 7.16
N GLY A 283 -15.15 -13.31 7.11
CA GLY A 283 -15.20 -14.16 5.90
C GLY A 283 -14.38 -13.62 4.74
N GLY A 284 -13.42 -12.76 5.02
CA GLY A 284 -12.52 -12.16 4.04
C GLY A 284 -11.32 -13.04 3.69
N ALA A 285 -10.36 -12.45 3.02
CA ALA A 285 -9.10 -13.09 2.67
C ALA A 285 -7.91 -12.19 3.04
N TYR A 286 -6.84 -12.82 3.51
CA TYR A 286 -5.61 -12.17 3.97
C TYR A 286 -4.41 -12.74 3.21
N PHE A 287 -3.55 -11.85 2.71
CA PHE A 287 -2.29 -12.20 2.08
C PHE A 287 -1.20 -11.26 2.56
N MET A 288 -0.02 -11.81 2.84
CA MET A 288 1.18 -11.06 3.20
C MET A 288 2.34 -11.59 2.36
N LEU A 289 3.12 -10.68 1.80
CA LEU A 289 4.39 -10.95 1.14
C LEU A 289 5.48 -10.14 1.83
N SER A 290 6.60 -10.77 2.18
CA SER A 290 7.76 -10.07 2.74
C SER A 290 9.02 -10.85 2.39
N GLY A 291 10.00 -10.18 1.78
CA GLY A 291 11.16 -10.86 1.23
C GLY A 291 10.77 -11.83 0.12
N THR A 292 11.23 -13.05 0.23
CA THR A 292 10.86 -14.15 -0.68
C THR A 292 9.68 -14.97 -0.19
N ALA A 293 9.13 -14.67 0.99
CA ALA A 293 8.08 -15.49 1.56
C ALA A 293 6.70 -14.84 1.42
N PHE A 294 5.67 -15.65 1.20
CA PHE A 294 4.31 -15.23 1.34
C PHE A 294 3.49 -16.11 2.29
N TYR A 295 2.53 -15.48 2.92
CA TYR A 295 1.50 -16.08 3.74
C TYR A 295 0.13 -15.75 3.17
N ARG A 296 -0.70 -16.75 2.91
CA ARG A 296 -2.06 -16.57 2.44
C ARG A 296 -3.02 -17.33 3.34
N GLN A 297 -4.10 -16.67 3.74
CA GLN A 297 -5.18 -17.32 4.46
C GLN A 297 -6.53 -16.88 3.91
N GLU A 298 -7.35 -17.87 3.63
CA GLU A 298 -8.76 -17.79 3.23
C GLU A 298 -9.55 -18.83 4.03
N ALA A 299 -10.88 -18.83 3.89
CA ALA A 299 -11.72 -19.82 4.55
C ALA A 299 -11.31 -21.28 4.26
N LYS A 300 -10.73 -21.54 3.08
CA LYS A 300 -10.29 -22.85 2.63
C LYS A 300 -8.98 -23.34 3.27
N GLY A 301 -8.18 -22.47 3.87
CA GLY A 301 -6.93 -22.87 4.52
C GLY A 301 -5.86 -21.79 4.55
N VAL A 302 -4.70 -22.22 5.04
CA VAL A 302 -3.48 -21.41 5.17
C VAL A 302 -2.41 -21.98 4.25
N TYR A 303 -1.72 -21.11 3.54
CA TYR A 303 -0.58 -21.43 2.67
C TYR A 303 0.59 -20.52 3.00
N VAL A 304 1.74 -21.10 3.26
CA VAL A 304 2.98 -20.36 3.52
C VAL A 304 4.10 -21.02 2.71
N MET A 305 4.80 -20.24 1.93
CA MET A 305 5.93 -20.74 1.13
C MET A 305 6.90 -19.62 0.74
N ASN A 306 8.11 -20.02 0.38
CA ASN A 306 9.07 -19.13 -0.28
C ASN A 306 8.88 -19.16 -1.80
N VAL A 307 9.11 -18.01 -2.43
CA VAL A 307 9.28 -17.87 -3.89
C VAL A 307 10.78 -17.79 -4.21
N PRO A 308 11.18 -17.98 -5.48
CA PRO A 308 12.56 -17.78 -5.89
C PRO A 308 13.09 -16.38 -5.54
N GLU A 309 14.37 -16.26 -5.22
CA GLU A 309 15.05 -15.01 -4.82
C GLU A 309 14.84 -13.87 -5.83
N VAL A 310 14.75 -14.18 -7.12
CA VAL A 310 14.48 -13.21 -8.19
C VAL A 310 13.11 -12.49 -8.06
N TYR A 311 12.26 -13.01 -7.19
CA TYR A 311 10.93 -12.44 -6.91
C TYR A 311 10.84 -11.81 -5.51
N ARG A 312 11.99 -11.46 -4.94
CA ARG A 312 12.08 -10.79 -3.65
C ARG A 312 11.36 -9.42 -3.66
N TRP A 313 10.57 -9.21 -2.63
CA TRP A 313 10.05 -7.89 -2.29
C TRP A 313 10.77 -7.33 -1.06
N ASN A 314 11.53 -6.26 -1.23
CA ASN A 314 12.15 -5.56 -0.11
C ASN A 314 11.08 -4.79 0.66
N GLY A 315 10.85 -5.16 1.92
CA GLY A 315 9.75 -4.67 2.75
C GLY A 315 8.61 -5.67 2.89
N THR A 316 7.40 -5.15 3.10
CA THR A 316 6.20 -5.98 3.30
C THR A 316 5.03 -5.44 2.48
N ILE A 317 4.24 -6.34 1.91
CA ILE A 317 2.93 -6.04 1.30
C ILE A 317 1.87 -6.86 2.03
N ILE A 318 0.79 -6.23 2.42
CA ILE A 318 -0.40 -6.87 2.95
C ILE A 318 -1.58 -6.55 2.03
N LEU A 319 -2.26 -7.59 1.57
CA LEU A 319 -3.46 -7.49 0.75
C LEU A 319 -4.65 -8.04 1.54
N LEU A 320 -5.72 -7.29 1.58
CA LEU A 320 -6.95 -7.64 2.26
C LEU A 320 -8.11 -7.57 1.30
N ARG A 321 -8.95 -8.60 1.30
CA ARG A 321 -10.24 -8.59 0.64
C ARG A 321 -11.33 -8.81 1.69
N LEU A 322 -12.19 -7.84 1.89
CA LEU A 322 -13.20 -7.82 2.91
C LEU A 322 -14.60 -7.72 2.30
N PRO A 323 -15.58 -8.51 2.74
CA PRO A 323 -16.96 -8.25 2.39
C PRO A 323 -17.42 -6.93 3.05
N LEU A 324 -18.29 -6.19 2.37
CA LEU A 324 -18.88 -4.96 2.94
C LEU A 324 -19.99 -5.26 3.94
N GLU A 325 -20.60 -6.44 3.85
CA GLU A 325 -21.62 -6.88 4.77
C GLU A 325 -21.02 -7.71 5.91
N THR A 326 -21.37 -7.37 7.12
CA THR A 326 -20.94 -8.10 8.32
C THR A 326 -21.68 -9.43 8.39
N PRO A 327 -21.01 -10.58 8.56
CA PRO A 327 -21.67 -11.86 8.78
C PRO A 327 -22.58 -11.85 10.01
N LYS A 328 -23.66 -12.64 9.98
CA LYS A 328 -24.53 -12.80 11.15
C LYS A 328 -23.74 -13.40 12.31
N GLY A 329 -23.88 -12.79 13.48
CA GLY A 329 -23.19 -13.24 14.70
C GLY A 329 -21.74 -12.76 14.82
N PHE A 330 -21.26 -11.91 13.92
CA PHE A 330 -19.94 -11.30 14.10
C PHE A 330 -19.98 -10.31 15.26
N GLU A 331 -19.08 -10.51 16.23
CA GLU A 331 -18.81 -9.58 17.33
C GLU A 331 -17.32 -9.23 17.33
N PHE A 332 -17.03 -7.93 17.28
CA PHE A 332 -15.65 -7.41 17.13
C PHE A 332 -14.76 -7.83 18.31
N TYR A 333 -15.30 -7.77 19.52
CA TYR A 333 -14.53 -8.03 20.75
C TYR A 333 -14.04 -9.47 20.86
N ASP A 334 -14.69 -10.44 20.20
CA ASP A 334 -14.22 -11.83 20.14
C ASP A 334 -12.84 -12.01 19.49
N TYR A 335 -12.36 -10.96 18.81
CA TYR A 335 -11.10 -10.98 18.04
C TYR A 335 -10.01 -10.07 18.60
N VAL A 336 -10.32 -9.16 19.50
CA VAL A 336 -9.37 -8.14 19.99
C VAL A 336 -9.10 -8.24 21.49
N GLU A 337 -9.91 -8.97 22.24
CA GLU A 337 -9.64 -9.37 23.63
C GLU A 337 -8.76 -10.63 23.66
#